data_4cc88cf5ccb3c060e7e70338351b811f
#
_entry.id   4cc88cf5ccb3c060e7e70338351b811f
#
_cell.length_a   1.000
_cell.length_b   1.000
_cell.length_c   1.000
_cell.angle_alpha   90.00
_cell.angle_beta   90.00
_cell.angle_gamma   90.00
#
_symmetry.space_group_name_H-M   'P 1'
#
loop_
_entity.id
_entity.type
_entity.pdbx_description
1 polymer ?
#
loop_
_entity_poly.entity_id
_entity_poly.type
_entity_poly.pdbx_seq_one_letter_code
_entity_poly.pdbx_strand_id
1 'polypeptide(L)'
;MYKSIALAFAIGFSPLSQAVDYQPGPLAKRQSGVPKGKVIQAKWTKCKHFPGTERDYWVYIPAQYDGKKQVNLMVFQDGGGFIRENGHTRVPIVFDNLIHRGELPLTVGLFVNPGIIPPAEPGNQSRKNRAFEYDTVDSQYASFIINELLPHIIKEHKLKISNEPSNRAICGNSSGGVAAFTAAWFRPDFFGGVISHIGSFTNIRGGFVYPS
;
A
#
# COMPACT_ATOMS: atom_id res chain seq x y z
N MET A 1 23.77 -43.73 52.54
CA MET A 1 23.78 -42.22 52.62
C MET A 1 23.87 -41.67 51.22
N TYR A 2 22.74 -41.31 50.64
CA TYR A 2 22.71 -40.64 49.34
C TYR A 2 22.64 -39.13 49.53
N LYS A 3 23.65 -38.41 49.03
CA LYS A 3 23.65 -36.97 49.05
C LYS A 3 22.91 -36.44 47.82
N SER A 4 21.77 -35.83 48.03
CA SER A 4 21.03 -35.11 46.99
C SER A 4 21.75 -33.80 46.63
N ILE A 5 22.15 -33.66 45.39
CA ILE A 5 22.68 -32.40 44.84
C ILE A 5 21.47 -31.65 44.27
N ALA A 6 21.11 -30.53 44.88
CA ALA A 6 20.13 -29.61 44.37
C ALA A 6 20.80 -28.69 43.33
N LEU A 7 20.40 -28.78 42.05
CA LEU A 7 20.84 -27.92 41.00
C LEU A 7 19.91 -26.69 40.93
N ALA A 8 20.39 -25.55 41.38
CA ALA A 8 19.63 -24.28 41.24
C ALA A 8 19.80 -23.71 39.85
N PHE A 9 18.75 -23.68 39.05
CA PHE A 9 18.71 -22.94 37.80
C PHE A 9 18.47 -21.44 38.09
N ALA A 10 19.47 -20.62 37.91
CA ALA A 10 19.30 -19.17 37.87
C ALA A 10 18.73 -18.79 36.51
N ILE A 11 17.43 -18.45 36.43
CA ILE A 11 16.82 -17.84 35.25
C ILE A 11 17.28 -16.40 35.24
N GLY A 12 18.29 -16.11 34.42
CA GLY A 12 18.71 -14.73 34.14
C GLY A 12 17.59 -14.01 33.37
N PHE A 13 16.92 -13.05 34.01
CA PHE A 13 16.09 -12.09 33.32
C PHE A 13 16.99 -11.22 32.45
N SER A 14 17.02 -11.49 31.15
CA SER A 14 17.54 -10.49 30.19
C SER A 14 16.66 -9.26 30.28
N PRO A 15 17.24 -8.03 30.36
CA PRO A 15 16.42 -6.83 30.32
C PRO A 15 15.61 -6.84 29.02
N LEU A 16 14.28 -6.72 29.15
CA LEU A 16 13.39 -6.52 28.02
C LEU A 16 13.96 -5.35 27.22
N SER A 17 14.40 -5.62 25.98
CA SER A 17 14.80 -4.55 25.08
C SER A 17 13.60 -3.60 24.97
N GLN A 18 13.73 -2.39 25.47
CA GLN A 18 12.71 -1.37 25.27
C GLN A 18 12.57 -1.20 23.76
N ALA A 19 11.38 -1.45 23.23
CA ALA A 19 11.07 -1.16 21.83
C ALA A 19 11.40 0.32 21.61
N VAL A 20 12.34 0.59 20.72
CA VAL A 20 12.70 1.98 20.36
C VAL A 20 11.46 2.61 19.75
N ASP A 21 10.96 3.66 20.39
CA ASP A 21 9.78 4.38 19.93
C ASP A 21 10.08 4.99 18.57
N TYR A 22 9.33 4.59 17.54
CA TYR A 22 9.55 5.05 16.16
C TYR A 22 9.34 6.56 16.06
N GLN A 23 10.40 7.28 15.72
CA GLN A 23 10.33 8.72 15.46
C GLN A 23 10.39 8.99 13.96
N PRO A 24 9.35 9.66 13.38
CA PRO A 24 9.37 10.00 11.96
C PRO A 24 10.56 10.89 11.62
N GLY A 25 11.28 10.52 10.55
CA GLY A 25 12.36 11.35 10.02
C GLY A 25 11.88 12.71 9.49
N PRO A 26 12.82 13.61 9.14
CA PRO A 26 12.50 14.99 8.72
C PRO A 26 11.54 15.04 7.52
N LEU A 27 11.69 14.14 6.54
CA LEU A 27 10.83 14.07 5.35
C LEU A 27 9.37 13.67 5.66
N ALA A 28 9.13 13.01 6.79
CA ALA A 28 7.79 12.63 7.23
C ALA A 28 7.13 13.69 8.14
N LYS A 29 7.69 14.88 8.21
CA LYS A 29 7.15 16.04 8.92
C LYS A 29 6.84 17.16 7.95
N ARG A 30 5.76 17.91 8.15
CA ARG A 30 5.44 19.10 7.36
C ARG A 30 6.58 20.12 7.48
N GLN A 31 7.01 20.65 6.34
CA GLN A 31 8.06 21.67 6.26
C GLN A 31 7.46 22.99 5.82
N SER A 32 7.97 24.09 6.37
CA SER A 32 7.55 25.43 5.98
C SER A 32 7.91 25.70 4.51
N GLY A 33 7.03 26.36 3.77
CA GLY A 33 7.23 26.69 2.36
C GLY A 33 7.02 25.54 1.37
N VAL A 34 6.77 24.30 1.84
CA VAL A 34 6.47 23.17 0.95
C VAL A 34 4.99 23.16 0.60
N PRO A 35 4.62 23.27 -0.69
CA PRO A 35 3.22 23.23 -1.12
C PRO A 35 2.58 21.86 -0.77
N LYS A 36 1.37 21.90 -0.22
CA LYS A 36 0.60 20.69 0.15
C LYS A 36 -0.19 20.18 -1.05
N GLY A 37 0.05 18.94 -1.45
CA GLY A 37 -0.77 18.24 -2.43
C GLY A 37 -2.18 17.95 -1.89
N LYS A 38 -3.10 17.65 -2.82
CA LYS A 38 -4.50 17.35 -2.52
C LYS A 38 -4.70 15.85 -2.36
N VAL A 39 -5.34 15.42 -1.27
CA VAL A 39 -5.81 14.03 -1.08
C VAL A 39 -7.33 14.01 -1.24
N ILE A 40 -7.82 13.21 -2.17
CA ILE A 40 -9.24 13.07 -2.49
C ILE A 40 -9.66 11.65 -2.11
N GLN A 41 -10.63 11.51 -1.22
CA GLN A 41 -11.21 10.23 -0.83
C GLN A 41 -12.46 9.94 -1.66
N ALA A 42 -12.60 8.67 -2.06
CA ALA A 42 -13.81 8.18 -2.71
C ALA A 42 -14.02 6.69 -2.42
N LYS A 43 -15.17 6.17 -2.85
CA LYS A 43 -15.53 4.75 -2.71
C LYS A 43 -15.74 4.13 -4.09
N TRP A 44 -15.20 2.93 -4.29
CA TRP A 44 -15.41 2.12 -5.48
C TRP A 44 -16.38 0.97 -5.18
N THR A 45 -17.53 0.96 -5.88
CA THR A 45 -18.63 -0.01 -5.66
C THR A 45 -18.98 -0.80 -6.92
N LYS A 46 -18.29 -0.54 -8.04
CA LYS A 46 -18.61 -1.13 -9.36
C LYS A 46 -17.51 -2.08 -9.81
N CYS A 47 -16.95 -2.87 -8.88
CA CYS A 47 -15.86 -3.77 -9.19
C CYS A 47 -16.31 -4.99 -9.97
N LYS A 48 -15.82 -5.17 -11.20
CA LYS A 48 -16.13 -6.33 -12.06
C LYS A 48 -15.20 -7.50 -11.73
N HIS A 49 -13.92 -7.24 -11.42
CA HIS A 49 -12.96 -8.29 -11.07
C HIS A 49 -13.26 -8.90 -9.69
N PHE A 50 -13.87 -8.14 -8.77
CA PHE A 50 -14.31 -8.63 -7.45
C PHE A 50 -15.78 -8.24 -7.22
N PRO A 51 -16.72 -8.94 -7.86
CA PRO A 51 -18.14 -8.57 -7.83
C PRO A 51 -18.69 -8.53 -6.39
N GLY A 52 -19.55 -7.56 -6.12
CA GLY A 52 -20.19 -7.39 -4.81
C GLY A 52 -19.26 -6.76 -3.76
N THR A 53 -18.03 -6.41 -4.11
CA THR A 53 -17.15 -5.68 -3.18
C THR A 53 -17.28 -4.18 -3.34
N GLU A 54 -17.15 -3.48 -2.23
CA GLU A 54 -16.91 -2.04 -2.17
C GLU A 54 -15.61 -1.77 -1.41
N ARG A 55 -14.95 -0.64 -1.72
CA ARG A 55 -13.71 -0.23 -1.07
C ARG A 55 -13.51 1.26 -1.09
N ASP A 56 -12.86 1.78 -0.05
CA ASP A 56 -12.37 3.14 -0.05
C ASP A 56 -11.05 3.22 -0.82
N TYR A 57 -10.85 4.33 -1.52
CA TYR A 57 -9.59 4.69 -2.13
C TYR A 57 -9.34 6.19 -2.01
N TRP A 58 -8.09 6.57 -2.16
CA TRP A 58 -7.68 7.99 -2.13
C TRP A 58 -6.75 8.25 -3.30
N VAL A 59 -6.84 9.45 -3.84
CA VAL A 59 -5.95 9.96 -4.88
C VAL A 59 -5.19 11.15 -4.32
N TYR A 60 -3.87 11.04 -4.24
CA TYR A 60 -3.00 12.17 -3.96
C TYR A 60 -2.56 12.79 -5.27
N ILE A 61 -2.76 14.10 -5.41
CA ILE A 61 -2.32 14.92 -6.55
C ILE A 61 -1.36 15.98 -6.02
N PRO A 62 -0.09 16.00 -6.47
CA PRO A 62 0.87 16.99 -6.00
C PRO A 62 0.43 18.41 -6.37
N ALA A 63 0.73 19.38 -5.49
CA ALA A 63 0.34 20.77 -5.69
C ALA A 63 0.92 21.40 -6.97
N GLN A 64 2.06 20.90 -7.45
CA GLN A 64 2.76 21.36 -8.65
C GLN A 64 2.17 20.80 -9.95
N TYR A 65 1.20 19.87 -9.88
CA TYR A 65 0.57 19.30 -11.07
C TYR A 65 -0.44 20.28 -11.69
N ASP A 66 -0.21 20.68 -12.93
CA ASP A 66 -1.03 21.64 -13.69
C ASP A 66 -1.90 20.99 -14.78
N GLY A 67 -1.91 19.67 -14.89
CA GLY A 67 -2.65 18.93 -15.91
C GLY A 67 -2.02 18.94 -17.31
N LYS A 68 -0.88 19.56 -17.51
CA LYS A 68 -0.23 19.67 -18.84
C LYS A 68 0.76 18.57 -19.11
N LYS A 69 1.64 18.26 -18.16
CA LYS A 69 2.69 17.25 -18.29
C LYS A 69 2.21 15.89 -17.80
N GLN A 70 2.82 14.84 -18.31
CA GLN A 70 2.66 13.50 -17.75
C GLN A 70 3.31 13.43 -16.36
N VAL A 71 2.73 12.60 -15.49
CA VAL A 71 3.18 12.36 -14.13
C VAL A 71 3.37 10.87 -13.89
N ASN A 72 4.21 10.54 -12.93
CA ASN A 72 4.41 9.18 -12.46
C ASN A 72 3.22 8.71 -11.62
N LEU A 73 3.11 7.41 -11.46
CA LEU A 73 2.09 6.77 -10.62
C LEU A 73 2.75 5.90 -9.56
N MET A 74 2.27 5.99 -8.33
CA MET A 74 2.57 5.00 -7.30
C MET A 74 1.28 4.53 -6.63
N VAL A 75 1.06 3.20 -6.65
CA VAL A 75 -0.14 2.55 -6.09
C VAL A 75 0.22 1.95 -4.74
N PHE A 76 -0.62 2.17 -3.73
CA PHE A 76 -0.39 1.70 -2.36
C PHE A 76 -1.52 0.77 -1.92
N GLN A 77 -1.16 -0.44 -1.49
CA GLN A 77 -2.08 -1.43 -0.93
C GLN A 77 -2.34 -1.12 0.56
N ASP A 78 -3.55 -1.40 1.06
CA ASP A 78 -3.99 -0.95 2.39
C ASP A 78 -3.87 0.59 2.55
N GLY A 79 -4.28 1.30 1.50
CA GLY A 79 -4.01 2.72 1.27
C GLY A 79 -4.34 3.65 2.43
N GLY A 80 -5.41 3.35 3.19
CA GLY A 80 -5.78 4.11 4.37
C GLY A 80 -4.71 4.18 5.45
N GLY A 81 -3.79 3.20 5.49
CA GLY A 81 -2.64 3.22 6.40
C GLY A 81 -1.55 4.20 5.96
N PHE A 82 -1.36 4.35 4.65
CA PHE A 82 -0.29 5.17 4.07
C PHE A 82 -0.60 6.68 4.03
N ILE A 83 -1.90 7.05 3.96
CA ILE A 83 -2.31 8.46 3.83
C ILE A 83 -2.33 9.25 5.13
N ARG A 84 -2.29 8.61 6.30
CA ARG A 84 -2.46 9.26 7.61
C ARG A 84 -1.30 10.21 7.91
N GLU A 85 -1.59 11.49 8.16
CA GLU A 85 -0.58 12.50 8.52
C GLU A 85 0.10 12.23 9.87
N ASN A 86 -0.55 11.52 10.78
CA ASN A 86 -0.01 11.07 12.07
C ASN A 86 0.34 9.56 12.09
N GLY A 87 0.29 8.89 10.94
CA GLY A 87 0.66 7.48 10.80
C GLY A 87 2.17 7.27 10.74
N HIS A 88 2.57 6.03 10.52
CA HIS A 88 3.99 5.67 10.42
C HIS A 88 4.61 6.06 9.06
N THR A 89 3.85 5.97 7.96
CA THR A 89 4.37 6.14 6.58
C THR A 89 4.21 7.56 6.04
N ARG A 90 3.07 8.23 6.32
CA ARG A 90 2.81 9.65 5.99
C ARG A 90 3.11 10.02 4.54
N VAL A 91 2.77 9.14 3.60
CA VAL A 91 3.18 9.26 2.19
C VAL A 91 2.85 10.62 1.57
N PRO A 92 1.68 11.24 1.76
CA PRO A 92 1.41 12.56 1.18
C PRO A 92 2.40 13.63 1.65
N ILE A 93 2.82 13.60 2.93
CA ILE A 93 3.82 14.55 3.47
C ILE A 93 5.20 14.28 2.85
N VAL A 94 5.58 13.01 2.77
CA VAL A 94 6.86 12.60 2.17
C VAL A 94 6.91 12.99 0.70
N PHE A 95 5.83 12.79 -0.05
CA PHE A 95 5.74 13.16 -1.46
C PHE A 95 5.83 14.68 -1.64
N ASP A 96 5.09 15.46 -0.84
CA ASP A 96 5.18 16.92 -0.86
C ASP A 96 6.62 17.40 -0.71
N ASN A 97 7.32 16.87 0.30
CA ASN A 97 8.71 17.24 0.60
C ASN A 97 9.70 16.82 -0.50
N LEU A 98 9.60 15.57 -0.97
CA LEU A 98 10.51 15.05 -2.00
C LEU A 98 10.29 15.71 -3.37
N ILE A 99 9.04 15.96 -3.75
CA ILE A 99 8.70 16.64 -5.01
C ILE A 99 9.19 18.10 -4.96
N HIS A 100 8.98 18.79 -3.83
CA HIS A 100 9.46 20.16 -3.66
C HIS A 100 10.99 20.26 -3.76
N ARG A 101 11.70 19.24 -3.27
CA ARG A 101 13.18 19.18 -3.34
C ARG A 101 13.72 18.71 -4.69
N GLY A 102 12.85 18.28 -5.61
CA GLY A 102 13.24 17.69 -6.89
C GLY A 102 13.85 16.29 -6.79
N GLU A 103 13.71 15.63 -5.63
CA GLU A 103 14.20 14.26 -5.37
C GLU A 103 13.20 13.19 -5.81
N LEU A 104 11.93 13.56 -5.98
CA LEU A 104 10.88 12.73 -6.57
C LEU A 104 10.25 13.51 -7.73
N PRO A 105 10.17 12.94 -8.94
CA PRO A 105 9.38 13.53 -10.02
C PRO A 105 7.92 13.72 -9.62
N LEU A 106 7.16 14.52 -10.37
CA LEU A 106 5.72 14.66 -10.13
C LEU A 106 5.06 13.29 -10.16
N THR A 107 4.56 12.85 -9.03
CA THR A 107 4.00 11.51 -8.81
C THR A 107 2.62 11.60 -8.20
N VAL A 108 1.64 11.01 -8.87
CA VAL A 108 0.29 10.78 -8.32
C VAL A 108 0.33 9.53 -7.46
N GLY A 109 -0.25 9.62 -6.25
CA GLY A 109 -0.45 8.47 -5.36
C GLY A 109 -1.87 7.93 -5.47
N LEU A 110 -2.02 6.63 -5.74
CA LEU A 110 -3.29 5.93 -5.67
C LEU A 110 -3.26 4.98 -4.48
N PHE A 111 -4.07 5.25 -3.47
CA PHE A 111 -4.13 4.49 -2.22
C PHE A 111 -5.41 3.67 -2.22
N VAL A 112 -5.32 2.35 -2.16
CA VAL A 112 -6.46 1.44 -2.35
C VAL A 112 -6.58 0.52 -1.15
N ASN A 113 -7.74 0.52 -0.51
CA ASN A 113 -8.08 -0.50 0.47
C ASN A 113 -8.58 -1.78 -0.21
N PRO A 114 -8.43 -2.94 0.42
CA PRO A 114 -9.04 -4.16 -0.05
C PRO A 114 -10.56 -4.07 -0.02
N GLY A 115 -11.22 -4.88 -0.83
CA GLY A 115 -12.66 -4.94 -0.89
C GLY A 115 -13.30 -5.46 0.39
N ILE A 116 -14.49 -4.95 0.65
CA ILE A 116 -15.40 -5.45 1.68
C ILE A 116 -16.68 -5.84 0.98
N ILE A 117 -17.19 -7.04 1.27
CA ILE A 117 -18.51 -7.47 0.83
C ILE A 117 -19.49 -7.03 1.90
N PRO A 118 -20.42 -6.11 1.60
CA PRO A 118 -21.45 -5.68 2.53
C PRO A 118 -22.31 -6.85 3.01
N PRO A 119 -22.90 -6.78 4.19
CA PRO A 119 -23.82 -7.81 4.66
C PRO A 119 -25.07 -7.88 3.78
N ALA A 120 -25.58 -9.10 3.59
CA ALA A 120 -26.82 -9.34 2.81
C ALA A 120 -28.05 -8.79 3.54
N GLU A 121 -28.02 -8.80 4.88
CA GLU A 121 -29.14 -8.34 5.74
C GLU A 121 -28.62 -7.31 6.75
N PRO A 122 -29.44 -6.30 7.08
CA PRO A 122 -29.12 -5.35 8.14
C PRO A 122 -28.81 -6.04 9.48
N GLY A 123 -27.70 -5.67 10.11
CA GLY A 123 -27.27 -6.28 11.40
C GLY A 123 -26.26 -7.42 11.24
N ASN A 124 -26.08 -7.99 10.07
CA ASN A 124 -25.03 -8.95 9.80
C ASN A 124 -23.67 -8.27 9.63
N GLN A 125 -22.58 -9.04 9.78
CA GLN A 125 -21.23 -8.52 9.59
C GLN A 125 -20.83 -8.52 8.12
N SER A 126 -20.12 -7.47 7.70
CA SER A 126 -19.45 -7.42 6.40
C SER A 126 -18.31 -8.44 6.34
N ARG A 127 -18.00 -8.94 5.16
CA ARG A 127 -16.90 -9.88 4.93
C ARG A 127 -15.72 -9.18 4.28
N LYS A 128 -14.56 -9.25 4.92
CA LYS A 128 -13.30 -8.74 4.34
C LYS A 128 -12.86 -9.63 3.17
N ASN A 129 -12.50 -9.01 2.05
CA ASN A 129 -12.01 -9.73 0.87
C ASN A 129 -10.49 -9.68 0.72
N ARG A 130 -9.78 -9.07 1.67
CA ARG A 130 -8.35 -8.78 1.61
C ARG A 130 -7.47 -9.99 1.30
N ALA A 131 -7.65 -11.10 2.02
CA ALA A 131 -6.85 -12.29 1.81
C ALA A 131 -7.08 -12.89 0.41
N PHE A 132 -8.31 -12.85 -0.10
CA PHE A 132 -8.59 -13.30 -1.45
C PHE A 132 -7.95 -12.41 -2.51
N GLU A 133 -8.03 -11.09 -2.34
CA GLU A 133 -7.47 -10.13 -3.31
C GLU A 133 -5.95 -10.05 -3.29
N TYR A 134 -5.34 -10.15 -2.11
CA TYR A 134 -3.91 -9.86 -1.93
C TYR A 134 -3.02 -11.10 -1.93
N ASP A 135 -3.51 -12.23 -1.42
CA ASP A 135 -2.71 -13.42 -1.26
C ASP A 135 -2.93 -14.45 -2.40
N THR A 136 -3.85 -14.19 -3.35
CA THR A 136 -4.02 -15.02 -4.54
C THR A 136 -2.94 -14.70 -5.57
N VAL A 137 -2.27 -15.75 -6.06
CA VAL A 137 -1.15 -15.64 -7.00
C VAL A 137 -1.68 -15.68 -8.43
N ASP A 138 -2.23 -14.55 -8.88
CA ASP A 138 -2.70 -14.34 -10.25
C ASP A 138 -2.69 -12.86 -10.65
N SER A 139 -3.13 -12.57 -11.88
CA SER A 139 -3.21 -11.20 -12.41
C SER A 139 -4.50 -10.46 -12.09
N GLN A 140 -5.44 -11.07 -11.36
CA GLN A 140 -6.79 -10.50 -11.18
C GLN A 140 -6.76 -9.15 -10.46
N TYR A 141 -5.95 -9.05 -9.40
CA TYR A 141 -5.83 -7.80 -8.65
C TYR A 141 -5.17 -6.69 -9.49
N ALA A 142 -4.12 -7.01 -10.23
CA ALA A 142 -3.49 -6.06 -11.15
C ALA A 142 -4.49 -5.60 -12.22
N SER A 143 -5.28 -6.53 -12.77
CA SER A 143 -6.31 -6.23 -13.77
C SER A 143 -7.40 -5.31 -13.22
N PHE A 144 -7.82 -5.48 -11.98
CA PHE A 144 -8.73 -4.56 -11.30
C PHE A 144 -8.16 -3.14 -11.26
N ILE A 145 -6.92 -2.98 -10.79
CA ILE A 145 -6.27 -1.67 -10.70
C ILE A 145 -6.16 -1.04 -12.09
N ILE A 146 -5.64 -1.78 -13.08
CA ILE A 146 -5.27 -1.27 -14.40
C ILE A 146 -6.49 -1.00 -15.28
N ASN A 147 -7.47 -1.90 -15.27
CA ASN A 147 -8.57 -1.88 -16.24
C ASN A 147 -9.87 -1.26 -15.70
N GLU A 148 -9.98 -1.08 -14.36
CA GLU A 148 -11.20 -0.51 -13.77
C GLU A 148 -10.89 0.79 -13.00
N LEU A 149 -10.14 0.72 -11.91
CA LEU A 149 -9.98 1.84 -11.01
C LEU A 149 -9.14 2.97 -11.62
N LEU A 150 -8.00 2.64 -12.22
CA LEU A 150 -7.11 3.66 -12.79
C LEU A 150 -7.74 4.44 -13.97
N PRO A 151 -8.41 3.83 -14.95
CA PRO A 151 -9.11 4.58 -15.99
C PRO A 151 -10.17 5.52 -15.44
N HIS A 152 -10.89 5.11 -14.40
CA HIS A 152 -11.88 5.95 -13.73
C HIS A 152 -11.24 7.19 -13.12
N ILE A 153 -10.19 7.05 -12.30
CA ILE A 153 -9.54 8.20 -11.66
C ILE A 153 -8.84 9.12 -12.68
N ILE A 154 -8.26 8.57 -13.75
CA ILE A 154 -7.67 9.35 -14.83
C ILE A 154 -8.71 10.26 -15.45
N LYS A 155 -9.89 9.72 -15.77
CA LYS A 155 -10.99 10.48 -16.35
C LYS A 155 -11.54 11.52 -15.39
N GLU A 156 -11.82 11.12 -14.15
CA GLU A 156 -12.44 11.98 -13.13
C GLU A 156 -11.57 13.17 -12.76
N HIS A 157 -10.28 12.95 -12.59
CA HIS A 157 -9.34 13.98 -12.16
C HIS A 157 -8.52 14.57 -13.29
N LYS A 158 -8.81 14.20 -14.57
CA LYS A 158 -8.10 14.66 -15.77
C LYS A 158 -6.59 14.47 -15.68
N LEU A 159 -6.17 13.33 -15.15
CA LEU A 159 -4.76 13.02 -14.94
C LEU A 159 -4.10 12.55 -16.25
N LYS A 160 -2.85 12.95 -16.44
CA LYS A 160 -1.99 12.47 -17.52
C LYS A 160 -0.90 11.57 -16.95
N ILE A 161 -1.27 10.32 -16.62
CA ILE A 161 -0.31 9.34 -16.10
C ILE A 161 0.60 8.88 -17.24
N SER A 162 1.90 8.79 -16.97
CA SER A 162 2.89 8.27 -17.93
C SER A 162 2.54 6.83 -18.35
N ASN A 163 2.79 6.49 -19.60
CA ASN A 163 2.60 5.13 -20.12
C ASN A 163 3.84 4.25 -19.94
N GLU A 164 4.96 4.81 -19.53
CA GLU A 164 6.21 4.08 -19.33
C GLU A 164 6.15 3.25 -18.03
N PRO A 165 6.42 1.95 -18.07
CA PRO A 165 6.43 1.11 -16.86
C PRO A 165 7.40 1.62 -15.79
N SER A 166 8.57 2.14 -16.19
CA SER A 166 9.58 2.71 -15.28
C SER A 166 9.06 3.90 -14.46
N ASN A 167 7.98 4.52 -14.89
CA ASN A 167 7.32 5.63 -14.22
C ASN A 167 6.13 5.20 -13.35
N ARG A 168 5.94 3.89 -13.18
CA ARG A 168 4.84 3.33 -12.39
C ARG A 168 5.36 2.32 -11.38
N ALA A 169 5.00 2.53 -10.13
CA ALA A 169 5.38 1.66 -9.03
C ALA A 169 4.15 1.22 -8.23
N ILE A 170 4.30 0.11 -7.51
CA ILE A 170 3.28 -0.42 -6.61
C ILE A 170 3.92 -0.80 -5.27
N CYS A 171 3.22 -0.55 -4.17
CA CYS A 171 3.75 -0.68 -2.82
C CYS A 171 2.74 -1.32 -1.87
N GLY A 172 3.21 -2.10 -0.91
CA GLY A 172 2.37 -2.62 0.17
C GLY A 172 3.16 -3.29 1.28
N ASN A 173 2.46 -3.57 2.39
CA ASN A 173 3.02 -4.21 3.57
C ASN A 173 2.38 -5.57 3.80
N SER A 174 3.13 -6.56 4.27
CA SER A 174 2.62 -7.90 4.61
C SER A 174 1.91 -8.55 3.40
N SER A 175 0.64 -8.99 3.52
CA SER A 175 -0.15 -9.42 2.36
C SER A 175 -0.25 -8.34 1.28
N GLY A 176 -0.31 -7.05 1.65
CA GLY A 176 -0.23 -5.95 0.68
C GLY A 176 1.11 -5.91 -0.07
N GLY A 177 2.21 -6.34 0.57
CA GLY A 177 3.51 -6.52 -0.05
C GLY A 177 3.52 -7.68 -1.06
N VAL A 178 2.83 -8.79 -0.74
CA VAL A 178 2.61 -9.90 -1.70
C VAL A 178 1.78 -9.41 -2.89
N ALA A 179 0.66 -8.71 -2.64
CA ALA A 179 -0.18 -8.17 -3.70
C ALA A 179 0.58 -7.22 -4.64
N ALA A 180 1.42 -6.34 -4.08
CA ALA A 180 2.25 -5.43 -4.85
C ALA A 180 3.25 -6.20 -5.72
N PHE A 181 3.93 -7.19 -5.17
CA PHE A 181 4.86 -8.03 -5.90
C PHE A 181 4.15 -8.83 -6.99
N THR A 182 3.05 -9.50 -6.65
CA THR A 182 2.22 -10.28 -7.60
C THR A 182 1.76 -9.42 -8.77
N ALA A 183 1.26 -8.20 -8.49
CA ALA A 183 0.82 -7.30 -9.54
C ALA A 183 1.94 -6.92 -10.51
N ALA A 184 3.14 -6.60 -10.00
CA ALA A 184 4.30 -6.28 -10.83
C ALA A 184 4.84 -7.52 -11.58
N TRP A 185 4.80 -8.70 -10.96
CA TRP A 185 5.22 -9.96 -11.57
C TRP A 185 4.38 -10.34 -12.78
N PHE A 186 3.03 -10.26 -12.66
CA PHE A 186 2.12 -10.58 -13.76
C PHE A 186 1.95 -9.45 -14.77
N ARG A 187 2.28 -8.21 -14.40
CA ARG A 187 2.14 -7.03 -15.27
C ARG A 187 3.40 -6.16 -15.29
N PRO A 188 4.56 -6.76 -15.65
CA PRO A 188 5.81 -6.01 -15.80
C PRO A 188 5.75 -5.00 -16.95
N ASP A 189 4.84 -5.19 -17.90
CA ASP A 189 4.51 -4.24 -18.95
C ASP A 189 3.84 -2.96 -18.42
N PHE A 190 3.31 -3.01 -17.19
CA PHE A 190 2.62 -1.88 -16.58
C PHE A 190 3.37 -1.31 -15.36
N PHE A 191 3.87 -2.15 -14.46
CA PHE A 191 4.61 -1.74 -13.26
C PHE A 191 6.09 -2.06 -13.41
N GLY A 192 6.92 -1.02 -13.55
CA GLY A 192 8.39 -1.15 -13.60
C GLY A 192 9.06 -1.13 -12.23
N GLY A 193 8.32 -0.82 -11.17
CA GLY A 193 8.85 -0.79 -9.80
C GLY A 193 7.91 -1.39 -8.76
N VAL A 194 8.48 -2.09 -7.77
CA VAL A 194 7.73 -2.63 -6.64
C VAL A 194 8.45 -2.36 -5.32
N ILE A 195 7.69 -1.96 -4.30
CA ILE A 195 8.15 -1.88 -2.92
C ILE A 195 7.29 -2.83 -2.08
N SER A 196 7.86 -3.99 -1.76
CA SER A 196 7.23 -5.01 -0.92
C SER A 196 7.82 -4.95 0.48
N HIS A 197 7.17 -4.23 1.38
CA HIS A 197 7.60 -4.17 2.77
C HIS A 197 7.15 -5.41 3.54
N ILE A 198 8.11 -6.14 4.15
CA ILE A 198 7.80 -7.33 4.96
C ILE A 198 6.75 -8.23 4.32
N GLY A 199 6.85 -8.45 3.00
CA GLY A 199 5.90 -9.25 2.24
C GLY A 199 5.75 -10.65 2.84
N SER A 200 4.52 -11.08 3.05
CA SER A 200 4.20 -12.38 3.64
C SER A 200 4.28 -13.50 2.59
N PHE A 201 5.47 -13.72 2.02
CA PHE A 201 5.75 -14.78 1.04
C PHE A 201 5.77 -16.15 1.74
N THR A 202 4.63 -16.54 2.27
CA THR A 202 4.42 -17.77 3.01
C THR A 202 3.39 -18.64 2.31
N ASN A 203 2.97 -19.74 2.95
CA ASN A 203 2.00 -20.67 2.41
C ASN A 203 0.55 -20.13 2.34
N ILE A 204 0.36 -18.82 2.35
CA ILE A 204 -0.95 -18.23 2.17
C ILE A 204 -1.23 -18.15 0.67
N ARG A 205 -2.24 -18.90 0.19
CA ARG A 205 -2.72 -18.93 -1.21
C ARG A 205 -1.62 -19.03 -2.29
N GLY A 206 -0.50 -19.65 -1.98
CA GLY A 206 0.55 -19.93 -2.95
C GLY A 206 1.69 -18.92 -2.99
N GLY A 207 1.73 -17.90 -2.14
CA GLY A 207 2.82 -16.91 -2.13
C GLY A 207 4.23 -17.47 -1.94
N PHE A 208 4.35 -18.71 -1.49
CA PHE A 208 5.64 -19.42 -1.36
C PHE A 208 6.27 -19.84 -2.69
N VAL A 209 5.54 -19.81 -3.80
CA VAL A 209 6.06 -20.24 -5.11
C VAL A 209 6.99 -19.22 -5.76
N TYR A 210 6.99 -17.97 -5.34
CA TYR A 210 7.83 -16.93 -5.94
C TYR A 210 9.35 -17.14 -5.81
N PRO A 211 9.88 -17.76 -4.74
CA PRO A 211 11.31 -18.04 -4.63
C PRO A 211 11.80 -19.26 -5.41
N SER A 212 10.93 -20.05 -6.03
CA SER A 212 11.28 -21.32 -6.72
C SER A 212 11.41 -21.17 -8.23
#